data_3d3c9727d7a8261b37e6ace213b78403
#
_entry.id   3d3c9727d7a8261b37e6ace213b78403
#
_cell.length_a   1.000
_cell.length_b   1.000
_cell.length_c   1.000
_cell.angle_alpha   90.00
_cell.angle_beta   90.00
_cell.angle_gamma   90.00
#
_symmetry.space_group_name_H-M   'P 1'
#
loop_
_entity.id
_entity.type
_entity.pdbx_description
1 polymer ?
#
loop_
_entity_poly.entity_id
_entity_poly.type
_entity_poly.pdbx_seq_one_letter_code
_entity_poly.pdbx_strand_id
1 'polypeptide(L)'
;MKKLLTLFLIIFMAGSRAYSQTYEILGNLGGELEEFKSLYDGEELFGYLELHKLDKIDAKQNKYKYIILDKNFNKISTNEFVIARQVPNQRLSQALFNKGKVLLGFTELASGGFYKNQQYVLIDIKTAEVKKPFTLQNYQLMNTENTVLKDSFDKFYNEGGLAYKAKDKGFLLANRSISGSYSFMKNGIFIDLDGNQKWILPTKVGETLEHFYEYDFLANDEKSIALKANYFKKKKYLSSKLLILDTETGKESAFSSMDETGKKLVINTVKFIGDDLVSIGEYYSGDQTSAAFTMNKLGIFKKSYKRNGGNIVTNSYVPFTDLATYVPIDTNGKIAKEGFLDFKDFEIRPDGTHLVFGETFKSDFMSGGYKFTELFYLILDQNFKVVKMASNEVNKSLYPKYRYGQSIQNNNGYASFFIDPDQEKKLVLNILVYSDATKSFKLEKIDLEKKDSNTWFFAAKNGYVGLIEYFKKDKKNPAGKQAELHLEKIYIE
;
A
#
# COMPACT_ATOMS: atom_id res chain seq x y z
N MET A 1 32.20 38.96 -28.20
CA MET A 1 32.17 38.50 -26.82
C MET A 1 30.76 38.23 -26.29
N LYS A 2 29.75 39.11 -26.40
CA LYS A 2 28.36 38.85 -25.90
C LYS A 2 27.72 37.58 -26.47
N LYS A 3 27.86 37.27 -27.76
CA LYS A 3 27.29 36.04 -28.38
C LYS A 3 27.96 34.74 -27.91
N LEU A 4 29.25 34.78 -27.55
CA LEU A 4 29.93 33.60 -26.98
C LEU A 4 29.51 33.32 -25.56
N LEU A 5 29.21 34.36 -24.75
CA LEU A 5 28.71 34.23 -23.38
C LEU A 5 27.30 33.63 -23.34
N THR A 6 26.45 34.03 -24.29
CA THR A 6 25.08 33.49 -24.39
C THR A 6 25.10 32.00 -24.82
N LEU A 7 26.02 31.60 -25.71
CA LEU A 7 26.16 30.20 -26.10
C LEU A 7 26.68 29.34 -24.95
N PHE A 8 27.62 29.85 -24.13
CA PHE A 8 28.11 29.17 -22.92
C PHE A 8 27.02 29.03 -21.85
N LEU A 9 26.15 30.04 -21.68
CA LEU A 9 25.03 29.97 -20.74
C LEU A 9 23.97 28.95 -21.20
N ILE A 10 23.69 28.86 -22.50
CA ILE A 10 22.73 27.88 -23.07
C ILE A 10 23.28 26.45 -22.94
N ILE A 11 24.59 26.25 -23.16
CA ILE A 11 25.24 24.94 -22.96
C ILE A 11 25.27 24.55 -21.47
N PHE A 12 25.39 25.50 -20.55
CA PHE A 12 25.35 25.23 -19.11
C PHE A 12 23.93 24.93 -18.62
N MET A 13 22.88 25.52 -19.21
CA MET A 13 21.48 25.17 -18.89
C MET A 13 21.01 23.86 -19.54
N ALA A 14 21.61 23.46 -20.67
CA ALA A 14 21.31 22.16 -21.29
C ALA A 14 22.06 20.98 -20.63
N GLY A 15 23.05 21.24 -19.78
CA GLY A 15 23.93 20.23 -19.15
C GLY A 15 23.57 19.82 -17.75
N SER A 16 22.59 20.45 -17.09
CA SER A 16 22.16 20.05 -15.75
C SER A 16 21.06 18.97 -15.79
N ARG A 17 21.26 17.88 -16.54
CA ARG A 17 20.61 16.63 -16.17
C ARG A 17 21.17 16.27 -14.80
N ALA A 18 20.34 16.37 -13.77
CA ALA A 18 20.69 15.93 -12.43
C ALA A 18 21.30 14.53 -12.55
N TYR A 19 22.47 14.33 -11.96
CA TYR A 19 23.11 13.02 -11.90
C TYR A 19 22.08 12.03 -11.34
N SER A 20 21.53 11.16 -12.20
CA SER A 20 20.71 10.06 -11.74
C SER A 20 21.65 9.08 -11.04
N GLN A 21 21.32 8.73 -9.81
CA GLN A 21 22.06 7.71 -9.09
C GLN A 21 21.66 6.37 -9.71
N THR A 22 22.63 5.58 -10.14
CA THR A 22 22.42 4.28 -10.79
C THR A 22 22.93 3.12 -9.93
N TYR A 23 22.26 1.99 -10.03
CA TYR A 23 22.68 0.74 -9.39
C TYR A 23 22.37 -0.44 -10.31
N GLU A 24 23.37 -1.28 -10.57
CA GLU A 24 23.23 -2.45 -11.45
C GLU A 24 22.98 -3.72 -10.67
N ILE A 25 21.92 -4.43 -11.04
CA ILE A 25 21.62 -5.79 -10.55
C ILE A 25 22.20 -6.80 -11.52
N LEU A 26 23.21 -7.51 -11.07
CA LEU A 26 23.94 -8.49 -11.87
C LEU A 26 23.48 -9.92 -11.57
N GLY A 27 23.45 -10.77 -12.58
CA GLY A 27 23.16 -12.20 -12.45
C GLY A 27 24.32 -13.05 -11.92
N ASN A 28 25.49 -12.44 -11.64
CA ASN A 28 26.72 -13.12 -11.24
C ASN A 28 26.67 -13.80 -9.85
N LEU A 29 25.56 -13.69 -9.15
CA LEU A 29 25.36 -14.30 -7.83
C LEU A 29 24.85 -15.75 -7.89
N GLY A 30 24.74 -16.34 -9.10
CA GLY A 30 24.22 -17.69 -9.28
C GLY A 30 22.69 -17.83 -9.17
N GLY A 31 21.97 -16.69 -9.04
CA GLY A 31 20.51 -16.66 -8.87
C GLY A 31 19.80 -15.70 -9.80
N GLU A 32 18.49 -15.86 -9.89
CA GLU A 32 17.60 -14.95 -10.61
C GLU A 32 17.04 -13.89 -9.64
N LEU A 33 16.96 -12.64 -10.08
CA LEU A 33 16.22 -11.62 -9.36
C LEU A 33 14.75 -12.06 -9.24
N GLU A 34 14.33 -12.38 -8.03
CA GLU A 34 12.96 -12.80 -7.72
C GLU A 34 12.08 -11.57 -7.48
N GLU A 35 12.63 -10.58 -6.75
CA GLU A 35 11.85 -9.41 -6.36
C GLU A 35 12.77 -8.22 -6.00
N PHE A 36 12.29 -7.02 -6.31
CA PHE A 36 12.84 -5.76 -5.84
C PHE A 36 11.72 -4.96 -5.17
N LYS A 37 11.89 -4.58 -3.90
CA LYS A 37 10.87 -3.88 -3.12
C LYS A 37 11.42 -2.72 -2.32
N SER A 38 10.67 -1.62 -2.30
CA SER A 38 10.91 -0.51 -1.36
C SER A 38 10.56 -0.92 0.07
N LEU A 39 11.41 -0.57 1.01
CA LEU A 39 11.24 -0.79 2.44
C LEU A 39 10.97 0.56 3.13
N TYR A 40 9.91 0.64 3.90
CA TYR A 40 9.47 1.87 4.54
C TYR A 40 9.56 1.80 6.06
N ASP A 41 10.01 2.88 6.68
CA ASP A 41 9.89 3.14 8.11
C ASP A 41 8.77 4.17 8.33
N GLY A 42 7.61 3.72 8.79
CA GLY A 42 6.42 4.55 8.73
C GLY A 42 6.05 4.89 7.28
N GLU A 43 6.01 6.18 6.97
CA GLU A 43 5.78 6.72 5.62
C GLU A 43 7.11 7.08 4.91
N GLU A 44 8.24 7.03 5.61
CA GLU A 44 9.55 7.35 5.03
C GLU A 44 10.19 6.12 4.40
N LEU A 45 10.79 6.31 3.24
CA LEU A 45 11.60 5.27 2.62
C LEU A 45 12.87 5.06 3.43
N PHE A 46 13.06 3.86 3.94
CA PHE A 46 14.31 3.41 4.54
C PHE A 46 15.33 3.02 3.47
N GLY A 47 14.91 2.21 2.51
CA GLY A 47 15.76 1.66 1.46
C GLY A 47 15.05 0.60 0.63
N TYR A 48 15.82 -0.36 0.15
CA TYR A 48 15.29 -1.37 -0.79
C TYR A 48 15.77 -2.77 -0.43
N LEU A 49 14.90 -3.73 -0.72
CA LEU A 49 15.21 -5.16 -0.72
C LEU A 49 15.42 -5.63 -2.17
N GLU A 50 16.54 -6.23 -2.42
CA GLU A 50 16.82 -7.05 -3.60
C GLU A 50 16.87 -8.51 -3.15
N LEU A 51 15.99 -9.35 -3.70
CA LEU A 51 15.89 -10.77 -3.37
C LEU A 51 16.21 -11.61 -4.61
N HIS A 52 17.20 -12.46 -4.49
CA HIS A 52 17.57 -13.44 -5.50
C HIS A 52 17.19 -14.84 -5.07
N LYS A 53 16.61 -15.59 -5.99
CA LYS A 53 16.41 -17.02 -5.85
C LYS A 53 17.63 -17.74 -6.41
N LEU A 54 18.35 -18.40 -5.55
CA LEU A 54 19.51 -19.21 -5.90
C LEU A 54 19.07 -20.59 -6.38
N ASP A 55 20.04 -21.44 -6.77
CA ASP A 55 19.75 -22.81 -7.12
C ASP A 55 19.03 -23.56 -5.99
N LYS A 56 18.15 -24.48 -6.37
CA LYS A 56 17.43 -25.32 -5.42
C LYS A 56 18.42 -26.25 -4.72
N ILE A 57 18.30 -26.36 -3.41
CA ILE A 57 19.06 -27.34 -2.65
C ILE A 57 18.54 -28.74 -2.98
N ASP A 58 17.18 -28.89 -2.97
CA ASP A 58 16.49 -30.13 -3.29
C ASP A 58 15.03 -29.83 -3.77
N ALA A 59 14.24 -30.91 -3.89
CA ALA A 59 12.83 -30.78 -4.26
C ALA A 59 11.95 -30.06 -3.22
N LYS A 60 12.43 -29.95 -1.96
CA LYS A 60 11.65 -29.43 -0.82
C LYS A 60 12.19 -28.13 -0.24
N GLN A 61 13.28 -27.58 -0.78
CA GLN A 61 13.93 -26.38 -0.24
C GLN A 61 14.34 -25.42 -1.37
N ASN A 62 14.05 -24.14 -1.17
CA ASN A 62 14.58 -23.06 -1.97
C ASN A 62 15.64 -22.30 -1.17
N LYS A 63 16.70 -21.89 -1.84
CA LYS A 63 17.74 -21.03 -1.29
C LYS A 63 17.59 -19.64 -1.86
N TYR A 64 17.67 -18.63 -1.01
CA TYR A 64 17.58 -17.23 -1.38
C TYR A 64 18.80 -16.45 -0.88
N LYS A 65 19.14 -15.39 -1.57
CA LYS A 65 20.06 -14.35 -1.14
C LYS A 65 19.33 -13.04 -1.11
N TYR A 66 19.46 -12.30 -0.02
CA TYR A 66 18.97 -10.94 0.06
C TYR A 66 20.12 -9.94 0.02
N ILE A 67 19.84 -8.76 -0.50
CA ILE A 67 20.66 -7.56 -0.38
C ILE A 67 19.73 -6.44 0.06
N ILE A 68 20.08 -5.76 1.16
CA ILE A 68 19.41 -4.55 1.60
C ILE A 68 20.26 -3.36 1.18
N LEU A 69 19.63 -2.43 0.49
CA LEU A 69 20.22 -1.17 0.07
C LEU A 69 19.62 -0.03 0.89
N ASP A 70 20.39 1.01 1.17
CA ASP A 70 19.85 2.26 1.68
C ASP A 70 19.09 3.03 0.57
N LYS A 71 18.48 4.16 0.93
CA LYS A 71 17.74 5.02 -0.01
C LYS A 71 18.59 5.62 -1.13
N ASN A 72 19.92 5.47 -1.08
CA ASN A 72 20.86 5.91 -2.10
C ASN A 72 21.52 4.73 -2.82
N PHE A 73 20.97 3.52 -2.72
CA PHE A 73 21.48 2.28 -3.30
C PHE A 73 22.83 1.81 -2.72
N ASN A 74 23.28 2.31 -1.58
CA ASN A 74 24.44 1.74 -0.91
C ASN A 74 24.03 0.44 -0.22
N LYS A 75 24.83 -0.62 -0.41
CA LYS A 75 24.60 -1.91 0.23
C LYS A 75 24.89 -1.83 1.73
N ILE A 76 23.91 -2.19 2.56
CA ILE A 76 24.00 -2.14 4.03
C ILE A 76 23.95 -3.53 4.68
N SER A 77 23.31 -4.51 4.06
CA SER A 77 23.24 -5.87 4.59
C SER A 77 23.05 -6.89 3.48
N THR A 78 23.60 -8.09 3.66
CA THR A 78 23.39 -9.23 2.76
C THR A 78 23.66 -10.54 3.48
N ASN A 79 22.88 -11.55 3.20
CA ASN A 79 23.10 -12.93 3.62
C ASN A 79 22.26 -13.89 2.78
N GLU A 80 22.39 -15.17 3.02
CA GLU A 80 21.64 -16.23 2.39
C GLU A 80 20.77 -16.95 3.42
N PHE A 81 19.66 -17.53 2.96
CA PHE A 81 18.80 -18.34 3.80
C PHE A 81 18.07 -19.40 2.98
N VAL A 82 17.56 -20.40 3.69
CA VAL A 82 16.83 -21.53 3.12
C VAL A 82 15.41 -21.56 3.66
N ILE A 83 14.44 -21.75 2.78
CA ILE A 83 13.02 -21.92 3.14
C ILE A 83 12.56 -23.28 2.63
N ALA A 84 11.87 -24.01 3.51
CA ALA A 84 11.15 -25.21 3.11
C ALA A 84 10.01 -24.86 2.14
N ARG A 85 9.71 -25.75 1.20
CA ARG A 85 8.55 -25.62 0.30
C ARG A 85 7.79 -26.93 0.23
N GLN A 86 6.47 -26.80 0.21
CA GLN A 86 5.56 -27.93 0.03
C GLN A 86 5.06 -28.03 -1.42
N VAL A 87 5.05 -26.90 -2.13
CA VAL A 87 4.64 -26.80 -3.54
C VAL A 87 5.66 -26.02 -4.36
N PRO A 88 5.77 -26.26 -5.67
CA PRO A 88 6.77 -25.60 -6.51
C PRO A 88 6.65 -24.07 -6.56
N ASN A 89 5.43 -23.53 -6.45
CA ASN A 89 5.17 -22.09 -6.58
C ASN A 89 5.20 -21.42 -5.19
N GLN A 90 6.39 -21.03 -4.78
CA GLN A 90 6.64 -20.22 -3.56
C GLN A 90 7.21 -18.87 -4.00
N ARG A 91 6.64 -17.78 -3.52
CA ARG A 91 7.05 -16.41 -3.84
C ARG A 91 7.03 -15.49 -2.63
N LEU A 92 7.83 -14.44 -2.68
CA LEU A 92 7.75 -13.35 -1.71
C LEU A 92 6.40 -12.63 -1.86
N SER A 93 5.62 -12.58 -0.80
CA SER A 93 4.34 -11.86 -0.76
C SER A 93 4.44 -10.53 -0.03
N GLN A 94 5.30 -10.46 0.98
CA GLN A 94 5.48 -9.27 1.81
C GLN A 94 6.95 -9.06 2.19
N ALA A 95 7.36 -7.79 2.29
CA ALA A 95 8.61 -7.36 2.91
C ALA A 95 8.32 -6.12 3.75
N LEU A 96 8.51 -6.22 5.05
CA LEU A 96 8.18 -5.17 6.03
C LEU A 96 9.44 -4.79 6.79
N PHE A 97 9.78 -3.51 6.77
CA PHE A 97 10.87 -2.96 7.59
C PHE A 97 10.31 -2.33 8.86
N ASN A 98 10.97 -2.60 9.99
CA ASN A 98 10.63 -1.99 11.27
C ASN A 98 11.88 -1.92 12.15
N LYS A 99 12.40 -0.71 12.39
CA LYS A 99 13.52 -0.42 13.30
C LYS A 99 14.71 -1.37 13.16
N GLY A 100 15.26 -1.46 11.95
CA GLY A 100 16.45 -2.29 11.67
C GLY A 100 16.17 -3.79 11.50
N LYS A 101 14.93 -4.22 11.54
CA LYS A 101 14.50 -5.58 11.24
C LYS A 101 13.69 -5.62 9.95
N VAL A 102 13.87 -6.67 9.16
CA VAL A 102 13.04 -6.94 7.97
C VAL A 102 12.33 -8.27 8.15
N LEU A 103 11.01 -8.23 8.06
CA LEU A 103 10.17 -9.42 8.03
C LEU A 103 9.81 -9.72 6.58
N LEU A 104 10.24 -10.87 6.07
CA LEU A 104 9.86 -11.39 4.76
C LEU A 104 8.75 -12.42 4.93
N GLY A 105 7.66 -12.28 4.18
CA GLY A 105 6.58 -13.26 4.12
C GLY A 105 6.58 -13.98 2.79
N PHE A 106 6.70 -15.32 2.81
CA PHE A 106 6.67 -16.17 1.64
C PHE A 106 5.38 -16.96 1.59
N THR A 107 4.68 -16.87 0.47
CA THR A 107 3.42 -17.58 0.23
C THR A 107 3.62 -18.71 -0.75
N GLU A 108 3.07 -19.87 -0.44
CA GLU A 108 2.97 -21.01 -1.33
C GLU A 108 1.58 -21.07 -1.96
N LEU A 109 1.55 -21.22 -3.28
CA LEU A 109 0.33 -21.33 -4.05
C LEU A 109 0.20 -22.74 -4.63
N ALA A 110 -0.90 -23.43 -4.30
CA ALA A 110 -1.29 -24.68 -4.92
C ALA A 110 -1.75 -24.45 -6.39
N SER A 111 -1.89 -25.52 -7.14
CA SER A 111 -2.53 -25.51 -8.46
C SER A 111 -3.92 -24.88 -8.36
N GLY A 112 -4.22 -23.93 -9.27
CA GLY A 112 -5.46 -23.14 -9.22
C GLY A 112 -5.36 -21.83 -8.44
N GLY A 113 -4.16 -21.47 -7.94
CA GLY A 113 -3.92 -20.17 -7.29
C GLY A 113 -4.35 -20.08 -5.83
N PHE A 114 -4.75 -21.19 -5.21
CA PHE A 114 -5.11 -21.22 -3.79
C PHE A 114 -3.88 -21.14 -2.89
N TYR A 115 -3.96 -20.33 -1.85
CA TYR A 115 -2.93 -20.24 -0.81
C TYR A 115 -2.85 -21.56 -0.04
N LYS A 116 -1.64 -22.07 0.16
CA LYS A 116 -1.42 -23.32 0.86
C LYS A 116 -0.68 -23.13 2.18
N ASN A 117 0.30 -22.25 2.20
CA ASN A 117 1.15 -22.03 3.36
C ASN A 117 1.75 -20.63 3.34
N GLN A 118 2.03 -20.09 4.53
CA GLN A 118 2.73 -18.83 4.70
C GLN A 118 3.89 -19.04 5.67
N GLN A 119 5.08 -18.70 5.24
CA GLN A 119 6.29 -18.76 6.07
C GLN A 119 6.89 -17.35 6.19
N TYR A 120 7.50 -17.09 7.33
CA TYR A 120 8.14 -15.82 7.62
C TYR A 120 9.63 -16.01 7.90
N VAL A 121 10.42 -15.03 7.50
CA VAL A 121 11.86 -14.94 7.79
C VAL A 121 12.13 -13.57 8.40
N LEU A 122 12.74 -13.52 9.56
CA LEU A 122 13.11 -12.29 10.23
C LEU A 122 14.61 -12.07 10.08
N ILE A 123 14.98 -10.90 9.57
CA ILE A 123 16.37 -10.48 9.28
C ILE A 123 16.70 -9.30 10.18
N ASP A 124 17.85 -9.38 10.86
CA ASP A 124 18.49 -8.23 11.50
C ASP A 124 19.45 -7.58 10.52
N ILE A 125 19.19 -6.34 10.12
CA ILE A 125 20.02 -5.64 9.12
C ILE A 125 21.41 -5.35 9.67
N LYS A 126 21.51 -5.03 10.96
CA LYS A 126 22.77 -4.61 11.60
C LYS A 126 23.78 -5.75 11.70
N THR A 127 23.32 -6.94 12.05
CA THR A 127 24.16 -8.14 12.21
C THR A 127 24.16 -9.03 10.97
N ALA A 128 23.29 -8.76 9.99
CA ALA A 128 22.97 -9.63 8.87
C ALA A 128 22.46 -11.03 9.29
N GLU A 129 22.07 -11.20 10.55
CA GLU A 129 21.53 -12.46 11.07
C GLU A 129 20.16 -12.74 10.45
N VAL A 130 19.96 -13.99 10.06
CA VAL A 130 18.67 -14.50 9.57
C VAL A 130 18.14 -15.51 10.57
N LYS A 131 17.02 -15.22 11.20
CA LYS A 131 16.36 -16.19 12.08
C LYS A 131 15.79 -17.35 11.28
N LYS A 132 15.76 -18.54 11.90
CA LYS A 132 15.16 -19.72 11.29
C LYS A 132 13.74 -19.41 10.82
N PRO A 133 13.38 -19.80 9.57
CA PRO A 133 12.02 -19.60 9.05
C PRO A 133 10.96 -20.20 10.00
N PHE A 134 9.84 -19.48 10.14
CA PHE A 134 8.75 -19.85 11.01
C PHE A 134 7.38 -19.62 10.34
N THR A 135 6.36 -20.24 10.91
CA THR A 135 4.96 -20.09 10.51
C THR A 135 4.13 -19.64 11.72
N LEU A 136 2.88 -19.26 11.50
CA LEU A 136 1.95 -18.95 12.60
C LEU A 136 1.77 -20.14 13.57
N GLN A 137 1.90 -21.38 13.06
CA GLN A 137 1.80 -22.60 13.88
C GLN A 137 2.90 -22.75 14.93
N ASN A 138 4.01 -22.02 14.80
CA ASN A 138 5.08 -22.00 15.81
C ASN A 138 4.70 -21.22 17.07
N TYR A 139 3.55 -20.56 17.09
CA TYR A 139 3.08 -19.70 18.17
C TYR A 139 1.76 -20.20 18.77
N GLN A 140 1.50 -19.81 19.99
CA GLN A 140 0.20 -20.06 20.63
C GLN A 140 -0.80 -19.03 20.09
N LEU A 141 -1.78 -19.49 19.32
CA LEU A 141 -2.73 -18.61 18.61
C LEU A 141 -4.02 -18.32 19.39
N MET A 142 -4.27 -19.05 20.50
CA MET A 142 -5.49 -18.91 21.29
C MET A 142 -5.25 -19.17 22.77
N ASN A 143 -5.99 -18.48 23.63
CA ASN A 143 -6.19 -18.93 25.00
C ASN A 143 -6.99 -20.23 24.96
N THR A 144 -6.48 -21.25 25.65
CA THR A 144 -6.92 -22.65 25.60
C THR A 144 -8.35 -22.90 26.09
N GLU A 145 -9.06 -21.88 26.57
CA GLU A 145 -10.39 -22.02 27.16
C GLU A 145 -11.52 -22.19 26.13
N ASN A 146 -11.30 -21.86 24.85
CA ASN A 146 -12.31 -22.01 23.82
C ASN A 146 -11.95 -23.07 22.78
N THR A 147 -12.16 -24.35 23.16
CA THR A 147 -11.84 -25.52 22.31
C THR A 147 -12.61 -25.55 21.00
N VAL A 148 -13.84 -25.02 20.94
CA VAL A 148 -14.68 -25.02 19.74
C VAL A 148 -14.11 -24.09 18.67
N LEU A 149 -13.58 -22.94 19.06
CA LEU A 149 -12.90 -22.02 18.14
C LEU A 149 -11.57 -22.61 17.69
N LYS A 150 -10.82 -23.29 18.58
CA LYS A 150 -9.57 -23.95 18.26
C LYS A 150 -9.72 -24.96 17.12
N ASP A 151 -10.68 -25.86 17.20
CA ASP A 151 -10.91 -26.90 16.17
C ASP A 151 -11.33 -26.29 14.82
N SER A 152 -12.02 -25.16 14.82
CA SER A 152 -12.38 -24.46 13.59
C SER A 152 -11.20 -23.72 12.99
N PHE A 153 -10.31 -23.15 13.82
CA PHE A 153 -9.10 -22.47 13.37
C PHE A 153 -8.09 -23.45 12.78
N ASP A 154 -7.91 -24.61 13.35
CA ASP A 154 -7.01 -25.65 12.82
C ASP A 154 -7.38 -26.10 11.40
N LYS A 155 -8.65 -26.00 11.01
CA LYS A 155 -9.13 -26.24 9.63
C LYS A 155 -8.85 -25.10 8.67
N PHE A 156 -8.73 -23.86 9.14
CA PHE A 156 -8.52 -22.66 8.31
C PHE A 156 -7.06 -22.21 8.20
N TYR A 157 -6.12 -22.89 8.86
CA TYR A 157 -4.69 -22.54 8.88
C TYR A 157 -3.98 -22.58 7.52
N ASN A 158 -4.62 -23.07 6.51
CA ASN A 158 -4.02 -23.28 5.19
C ASN A 158 -4.27 -22.13 4.20
N GLU A 159 -4.85 -20.99 4.62
CA GLU A 159 -5.31 -19.96 3.67
C GLU A 159 -4.37 -18.75 3.55
N GLY A 160 -3.13 -18.86 4.00
CA GLY A 160 -2.16 -17.77 3.92
C GLY A 160 -2.21 -16.83 5.12
N GLY A 161 -1.18 -16.03 5.26
CA GLY A 161 -1.02 -15.07 6.36
C GLY A 161 -0.84 -13.63 5.83
N LEU A 162 -1.17 -12.68 6.68
CA LEU A 162 -0.85 -11.27 6.52
C LEU A 162 0.06 -10.84 7.67
N ALA A 163 0.95 -9.91 7.38
CA ALA A 163 1.76 -9.29 8.40
C ALA A 163 1.60 -7.77 8.30
N TYR A 164 1.54 -7.13 9.45
CA TYR A 164 1.48 -5.68 9.57
C TYR A 164 2.58 -5.23 10.53
N LYS A 165 3.29 -4.17 10.20
CA LYS A 165 4.23 -3.58 11.13
C LYS A 165 3.49 -2.77 12.17
N ALA A 166 3.95 -2.79 13.42
CA ALA A 166 3.58 -1.84 14.45
C ALA A 166 4.82 -1.02 14.77
N LYS A 167 4.77 0.27 14.48
CA LYS A 167 5.91 1.18 14.48
C LYS A 167 6.80 1.00 15.72
N ASP A 168 8.09 0.71 15.50
CA ASP A 168 9.15 0.55 16.51
C ASP A 168 8.96 -0.59 17.54
N LYS A 169 7.87 -1.36 17.46
CA LYS A 169 7.53 -2.36 18.49
C LYS A 169 7.59 -3.81 18.01
N GLY A 170 7.21 -4.07 16.75
CA GLY A 170 7.17 -5.44 16.25
C GLY A 170 6.23 -5.61 15.06
N PHE A 171 5.63 -6.81 14.95
CA PHE A 171 4.77 -7.17 13.84
C PHE A 171 3.51 -7.88 14.35
N LEU A 172 2.37 -7.48 13.80
CA LEU A 172 1.12 -8.22 13.95
C LEU A 172 1.03 -9.23 12.81
N LEU A 173 1.14 -10.50 13.12
CA LEU A 173 0.95 -11.60 12.18
C LEU A 173 -0.47 -12.10 12.30
N ALA A 174 -1.15 -12.22 11.17
CA ALA A 174 -2.55 -12.57 11.14
C ALA A 174 -2.82 -13.75 10.22
N ASN A 175 -3.73 -14.60 10.64
CA ASN A 175 -4.30 -15.62 9.76
C ASN A 175 -5.34 -14.95 8.84
N ARG A 176 -5.23 -15.25 7.54
CA ARG A 176 -6.10 -14.70 6.50
C ARG A 176 -7.24 -15.66 6.22
N SER A 177 -8.46 -15.19 6.32
CA SER A 177 -9.62 -15.83 5.70
C SER A 177 -9.92 -15.17 4.37
N ILE A 178 -10.20 -15.97 3.35
CA ILE A 178 -10.61 -15.48 2.05
C ILE A 178 -12.10 -15.78 1.90
N SER A 179 -12.91 -14.73 1.82
CA SER A 179 -14.32 -14.83 1.45
C SER A 179 -14.54 -14.02 0.17
N GLY A 180 -14.57 -14.70 -0.97
CA GLY A 180 -14.68 -14.03 -2.27
C GLY A 180 -13.43 -13.19 -2.58
N SER A 181 -13.63 -11.89 -2.89
CA SER A 181 -12.55 -10.95 -3.20
C SER A 181 -11.92 -10.29 -1.98
N TYR A 182 -12.39 -10.58 -0.78
CA TYR A 182 -11.97 -9.91 0.46
C TYR A 182 -11.13 -10.84 1.32
N SER A 183 -10.14 -10.25 1.98
CA SER A 183 -9.24 -10.93 2.90
C SER A 183 -9.37 -10.31 4.27
N PHE A 184 -9.79 -11.10 5.23
CA PHE A 184 -9.99 -10.66 6.60
C PHE A 184 -9.04 -11.41 7.54
N MET A 185 -8.68 -10.74 8.62
CA MET A 185 -7.97 -11.31 9.73
C MET A 185 -8.97 -11.91 10.71
N LYS A 186 -8.88 -13.20 11.02
CA LYS A 186 -9.72 -13.86 12.04
C LYS A 186 -9.05 -13.90 13.39
N ASN A 187 -7.77 -14.15 13.40
CA ASN A 187 -6.94 -14.13 14.58
C ASN A 187 -5.57 -13.56 14.23
N GLY A 188 -4.80 -13.25 15.23
CA GLY A 188 -3.45 -12.74 15.04
C GLY A 188 -2.63 -12.82 16.30
N ILE A 189 -1.34 -12.78 16.14
CA ILE A 189 -0.36 -12.69 17.21
C ILE A 189 0.51 -11.46 16.99
N PHE A 190 0.88 -10.84 18.07
CA PHE A 190 1.89 -9.80 18.04
C PHE A 190 3.23 -10.39 18.47
N ILE A 191 4.23 -10.21 17.64
CA ILE A 191 5.62 -10.55 17.94
C ILE A 191 6.45 -9.28 18.06
N ASP A 192 7.41 -9.26 18.97
CA ASP A 192 8.37 -8.16 19.07
C ASP A 192 9.39 -8.18 17.90
N LEU A 193 10.30 -7.22 17.90
CA LEU A 193 11.34 -7.10 16.88
C LEU A 193 12.32 -8.29 16.87
N ASP A 194 12.34 -9.08 17.93
CA ASP A 194 13.14 -10.29 18.04
C ASP A 194 12.34 -11.56 17.71
N GLY A 195 11.08 -11.44 17.30
CA GLY A 195 10.23 -12.54 16.91
C GLY A 195 9.62 -13.30 18.09
N ASN A 196 9.68 -12.76 19.32
CA ASN A 196 9.05 -13.37 20.48
C ASN A 196 7.58 -12.97 20.56
N GLN A 197 6.71 -13.92 20.82
CA GLN A 197 5.29 -13.66 21.02
C GLN A 197 5.06 -12.80 22.27
N LYS A 198 4.30 -11.72 22.14
CA LYS A 198 3.92 -10.82 23.24
C LYS A 198 2.48 -10.99 23.65
N TRP A 199 1.57 -10.96 22.68
CA TRP A 199 0.15 -11.13 22.94
C TRP A 199 -0.57 -11.71 21.72
N ILE A 200 -1.80 -12.12 21.93
CA ILE A 200 -2.71 -12.68 20.93
C ILE A 200 -3.84 -11.69 20.73
N LEU A 201 -4.32 -11.51 19.50
CA LEU A 201 -5.48 -10.70 19.21
C LEU A 201 -6.67 -11.18 20.06
N PRO A 202 -7.26 -10.31 20.91
CA PRO A 202 -8.27 -10.74 21.89
C PRO A 202 -9.54 -11.23 21.19
N THR A 203 -9.97 -12.44 21.54
CA THR A 203 -11.28 -12.97 21.16
C THR A 203 -12.35 -12.27 21.98
N LYS A 204 -13.43 -11.83 21.35
CA LYS A 204 -14.53 -11.15 22.03
C LYS A 204 -15.45 -12.16 22.73
N VAL A 205 -15.98 -11.75 23.88
CA VAL A 205 -16.94 -12.57 24.63
C VAL A 205 -18.19 -12.83 23.78
N GLY A 206 -18.64 -14.09 23.73
CA GLY A 206 -19.79 -14.51 22.95
C GLY A 206 -19.52 -14.85 21.49
N GLU A 207 -18.25 -14.83 21.05
CA GLU A 207 -17.88 -15.34 19.72
C GLU A 207 -18.10 -16.86 19.65
N THR A 208 -18.69 -17.28 18.55
CA THR A 208 -18.96 -18.68 18.19
C THR A 208 -18.65 -18.88 16.71
N LEU A 209 -18.80 -20.11 16.20
CA LEU A 209 -18.71 -20.37 14.75
C LEU A 209 -19.78 -19.63 13.92
N GLU A 210 -20.91 -19.29 14.54
CA GLU A 210 -21.99 -18.57 13.88
C GLU A 210 -21.93 -17.05 14.13
N HIS A 211 -21.33 -16.61 15.21
CA HIS A 211 -21.23 -15.22 15.64
C HIS A 211 -19.76 -14.87 15.88
N PHE A 212 -19.12 -14.16 14.97
CA PHE A 212 -17.68 -13.90 15.02
C PHE A 212 -17.33 -12.52 14.47
N TYR A 213 -16.12 -12.07 14.81
CA TYR A 213 -15.50 -10.88 14.21
C TYR A 213 -14.47 -11.28 13.17
N GLU A 214 -14.42 -10.49 12.11
CA GLU A 214 -13.30 -10.44 11.17
C GLU A 214 -12.70 -9.04 11.22
N TYR A 215 -11.39 -8.93 11.16
CA TYR A 215 -10.68 -7.69 11.39
C TYR A 215 -10.00 -7.20 10.12
N ASP A 216 -10.12 -5.91 9.83
CA ASP A 216 -9.31 -5.20 8.85
C ASP A 216 -8.32 -4.32 9.60
N PHE A 217 -7.04 -4.38 9.21
CA PHE A 217 -6.04 -3.48 9.74
C PHE A 217 -6.27 -2.07 9.17
N LEU A 218 -6.36 -1.08 10.06
CA LEU A 218 -6.60 0.31 9.68
C LEU A 218 -5.32 1.15 9.74
N ALA A 219 -4.72 1.23 10.90
CA ALA A 219 -3.55 2.07 11.14
C ALA A 219 -2.76 1.60 12.36
N ASN A 220 -1.53 2.07 12.50
CA ASN A 220 -0.73 1.92 13.70
C ASN A 220 0.16 3.14 13.93
N ASP A 221 0.57 3.30 15.17
CA ASP A 221 1.70 4.11 15.57
C ASP A 221 2.48 3.40 16.68
N GLU A 222 3.37 4.11 17.38
CA GLU A 222 4.17 3.54 18.47
C GLU A 222 3.34 3.06 19.66
N LYS A 223 2.14 3.66 19.87
CA LYS A 223 1.29 3.42 21.04
C LYS A 223 0.16 2.45 20.76
N SER A 224 -0.37 2.43 19.54
CA SER A 224 -1.64 1.76 19.25
C SER A 224 -1.70 1.10 17.88
N ILE A 225 -2.50 0.04 17.83
CA ILE A 225 -2.95 -0.61 16.59
C ILE A 225 -4.46 -0.41 16.49
N ALA A 226 -4.93 0.12 15.36
CA ALA A 226 -6.35 0.29 15.06
C ALA A 226 -6.81 -0.76 14.05
N LEU A 227 -7.91 -1.42 14.38
CA LEU A 227 -8.56 -2.44 13.55
C LEU A 227 -10.04 -2.08 13.37
N LYS A 228 -10.59 -2.39 12.21
CA LYS A 228 -12.04 -2.43 12.00
C LYS A 228 -12.51 -3.85 12.27
N ALA A 229 -13.34 -4.03 13.27
CA ALA A 229 -13.91 -5.30 13.66
C ALA A 229 -15.30 -5.44 13.02
N ASN A 230 -15.40 -6.25 11.98
CA ASN A 230 -16.63 -6.55 11.25
C ASN A 230 -17.33 -7.74 11.92
N TYR A 231 -18.54 -7.54 12.43
CA TYR A 231 -19.32 -8.57 13.10
C TYR A 231 -20.24 -9.30 12.14
N PHE A 232 -20.19 -10.62 12.19
CA PHE A 232 -20.98 -11.51 11.34
C PHE A 232 -21.85 -12.44 12.17
N LYS A 233 -23.05 -12.71 11.66
CA LYS A 233 -23.89 -13.84 12.05
C LYS A 233 -23.95 -14.82 10.89
N LYS A 234 -23.36 -16.00 11.05
CA LYS A 234 -23.11 -16.96 9.96
C LYS A 234 -22.27 -16.27 8.88
N LYS A 235 -22.80 -16.00 7.70
CA LYS A 235 -22.13 -15.28 6.62
C LYS A 235 -22.70 -13.87 6.39
N LYS A 236 -23.65 -13.43 7.23
CA LYS A 236 -24.29 -12.13 7.09
C LYS A 236 -23.56 -11.09 7.94
N TYR A 237 -23.06 -10.06 7.30
CA TYR A 237 -22.54 -8.87 7.97
C TYR A 237 -23.66 -8.18 8.78
N LEU A 238 -23.34 -7.79 10.01
CA LEU A 238 -24.29 -7.10 10.89
C LEU A 238 -23.85 -5.68 11.24
N SER A 239 -22.60 -5.49 11.62
CA SER A 239 -22.10 -4.18 12.09
C SER A 239 -20.58 -4.10 12.00
N SER A 240 -20.03 -2.89 12.10
CA SER A 240 -18.59 -2.63 12.26
C SER A 240 -18.30 -1.87 13.53
N LYS A 241 -17.19 -2.21 14.17
CA LYS A 241 -16.66 -1.49 15.33
C LYS A 241 -15.20 -1.12 15.12
N LEU A 242 -14.81 0.02 15.66
CA LEU A 242 -13.42 0.39 15.82
C LEU A 242 -12.87 -0.34 17.05
N LEU A 243 -11.80 -1.09 16.87
CA LEU A 243 -11.02 -1.69 17.94
C LEU A 243 -9.65 -1.01 17.96
N ILE A 244 -9.30 -0.38 19.08
CA ILE A 244 -7.96 0.17 19.28
C ILE A 244 -7.29 -0.64 20.40
N LEU A 245 -6.11 -1.15 20.11
CA LEU A 245 -5.29 -1.94 21.02
C LEU A 245 -4.03 -1.17 21.39
N ASP A 246 -3.62 -1.24 22.63
CA ASP A 246 -2.28 -0.86 23.06
C ASP A 246 -1.24 -1.78 22.40
N THR A 247 -0.24 -1.21 21.75
CA THR A 247 0.73 -1.99 20.95
C THR A 247 1.58 -2.93 21.80
N GLU A 248 1.91 -2.56 23.04
CA GLU A 248 2.80 -3.38 23.89
C GLU A 248 2.07 -4.53 24.56
N THR A 249 0.84 -4.28 25.01
CA THR A 249 0.10 -5.22 25.85
C THR A 249 -1.04 -5.94 25.15
N GLY A 250 -1.47 -5.48 23.97
CA GLY A 250 -2.65 -5.95 23.26
C GLY A 250 -3.96 -5.63 23.96
N LYS A 251 -3.94 -4.82 25.04
CA LYS A 251 -5.16 -4.42 25.76
C LYS A 251 -5.99 -3.46 24.94
N GLU A 252 -7.29 -3.65 25.01
CA GLU A 252 -8.28 -2.78 24.37
C GLU A 252 -8.28 -1.41 25.05
N SER A 253 -8.09 -0.36 24.26
CA SER A 253 -8.26 1.02 24.68
C SER A 253 -9.57 1.64 24.16
N ALA A 254 -10.14 1.07 23.08
CA ALA A 254 -11.42 1.46 22.53
C ALA A 254 -12.10 0.31 21.79
N PHE A 255 -13.44 0.20 21.93
CA PHE A 255 -14.29 -0.69 21.14
C PHE A 255 -15.64 -0.02 20.90
N SER A 256 -15.73 0.80 19.85
CA SER A 256 -16.86 1.67 19.58
C SER A 256 -17.47 1.43 18.20
N SER A 257 -18.76 1.79 18.02
CA SER A 257 -19.42 1.62 16.72
C SER A 257 -18.79 2.52 15.66
N MET A 258 -18.60 1.96 14.47
CA MET A 258 -18.23 2.69 13.26
C MET A 258 -19.44 2.90 12.34
N ASP A 259 -20.54 2.23 12.61
CA ASP A 259 -21.75 2.35 11.79
C ASP A 259 -22.36 3.76 11.92
N GLU A 260 -22.93 4.23 10.83
CA GLU A 260 -23.59 5.51 10.71
C GLU A 260 -25.05 5.31 10.29
N THR A 261 -25.99 5.94 10.99
CA THR A 261 -27.41 5.81 10.66
C THR A 261 -27.68 6.36 9.26
N GLY A 262 -28.30 5.55 8.41
CA GLY A 262 -28.66 5.92 7.04
C GLY A 262 -27.48 6.04 6.06
N LYS A 263 -26.25 5.69 6.49
CA LYS A 263 -25.07 5.73 5.63
C LYS A 263 -24.22 4.48 5.78
N LYS A 264 -23.55 4.09 4.70
CA LYS A 264 -22.46 3.12 4.71
C LYS A 264 -21.16 3.85 4.42
N LEU A 265 -20.15 3.61 5.24
CA LEU A 265 -18.83 4.22 5.13
C LEU A 265 -17.86 3.20 4.57
N VAL A 266 -17.14 3.60 3.50
CA VAL A 266 -15.99 2.88 2.95
C VAL A 266 -14.76 3.70 3.25
N ILE A 267 -13.89 3.18 4.11
CA ILE A 267 -12.67 3.86 4.57
C ILE A 267 -11.57 3.61 3.54
N ASN A 268 -10.95 4.68 3.07
CA ASN A 268 -9.83 4.65 2.14
C ASN A 268 -8.49 4.91 2.85
N THR A 269 -8.47 5.85 3.80
CA THR A 269 -7.24 6.23 4.52
C THR A 269 -7.54 6.39 6.00
N VAL A 270 -6.62 5.89 6.83
CA VAL A 270 -6.67 6.04 8.30
C VAL A 270 -5.29 6.37 8.82
N LYS A 271 -5.20 7.38 9.67
CA LYS A 271 -3.93 7.78 10.33
C LYS A 271 -4.19 8.17 11.77
N PHE A 272 -3.21 7.88 12.66
CA PHE A 272 -3.15 8.52 13.96
C PHE A 272 -2.52 9.92 13.83
N ILE A 273 -3.22 10.93 14.33
CA ILE A 273 -2.76 12.33 14.37
C ILE A 273 -2.90 12.79 15.82
N GLY A 274 -1.77 12.85 16.54
CA GLY A 274 -1.79 13.05 18.00
C GLY A 274 -2.59 11.93 18.70
N ASP A 275 -3.59 12.33 19.49
CA ASP A 275 -4.46 11.39 20.21
C ASP A 275 -5.73 11.00 19.46
N ASP A 276 -5.85 11.40 18.22
CA ASP A 276 -7.01 11.11 17.40
C ASP A 276 -6.67 10.11 16.28
N LEU A 277 -7.57 9.18 16.03
CA LEU A 277 -7.57 8.34 14.83
C LEU A 277 -8.46 9.01 13.79
N VAL A 278 -7.88 9.49 12.70
CA VAL A 278 -8.59 10.16 11.61
C VAL A 278 -8.80 9.18 10.47
N SER A 279 -10.06 8.99 10.06
CA SER A 279 -10.46 8.20 8.90
C SER A 279 -11.09 9.09 7.83
N ILE A 280 -10.73 8.86 6.57
CA ILE A 280 -11.28 9.52 5.40
C ILE A 280 -11.69 8.45 4.40
N GLY A 281 -12.77 8.68 3.70
CA GLY A 281 -13.26 7.75 2.70
C GLY A 281 -14.52 8.23 2.02
N GLU A 282 -15.26 7.28 1.47
CA GLU A 282 -16.47 7.50 0.69
C GLU A 282 -17.69 7.04 1.48
N TYR A 283 -18.82 7.71 1.28
CA TYR A 283 -20.07 7.26 1.88
C TYR A 283 -21.17 7.03 0.84
N TYR A 284 -22.09 6.13 1.19
CA TYR A 284 -23.18 5.63 0.38
C TYR A 284 -24.48 5.68 1.18
N SER A 285 -25.63 5.54 0.51
CA SER A 285 -26.90 5.32 1.19
C SER A 285 -26.89 4.03 2.00
N GLY A 286 -27.52 4.03 3.16
CA GLY A 286 -27.55 2.90 4.09
C GLY A 286 -28.23 1.64 3.57
N ASP A 287 -29.09 1.76 2.56
CA ASP A 287 -29.81 0.68 1.90
C ASP A 287 -29.00 -0.03 0.79
N GLN A 288 -27.84 0.52 0.41
CA GLN A 288 -27.01 -0.06 -0.65
C GLN A 288 -26.44 -1.43 -0.28
N THR A 289 -26.50 -2.36 -1.22
CA THR A 289 -25.82 -3.66 -1.14
C THR A 289 -24.40 -3.56 -1.69
N SER A 290 -23.52 -4.49 -1.29
CA SER A 290 -22.11 -4.50 -1.68
C SER A 290 -21.83 -4.46 -3.19
N ALA A 291 -22.73 -4.97 -4.01
CA ALA A 291 -22.59 -4.98 -5.48
C ALA A 291 -22.73 -3.58 -6.12
N ALA A 292 -23.22 -2.58 -5.39
CA ALA A 292 -23.47 -1.24 -5.90
C ALA A 292 -22.39 -0.21 -5.53
N PHE A 293 -21.30 -0.61 -4.89
CA PHE A 293 -20.27 0.30 -4.37
C PHE A 293 -19.49 1.09 -5.43
N THR A 294 -19.65 0.82 -6.69
CA THR A 294 -18.95 1.56 -7.73
C THR A 294 -19.71 2.75 -8.29
N MET A 295 -21.05 2.74 -8.20
CA MET A 295 -21.89 3.68 -8.96
C MET A 295 -22.85 4.57 -8.15
N ASN A 296 -22.98 4.36 -6.84
CA ASN A 296 -23.97 5.09 -6.02
C ASN A 296 -23.34 5.75 -4.80
N LYS A 297 -22.16 6.30 -4.97
CA LYS A 297 -21.49 7.11 -3.97
C LYS A 297 -22.23 8.43 -3.81
N LEU A 298 -22.38 8.91 -2.57
CA LEU A 298 -23.03 10.19 -2.27
C LEU A 298 -22.04 11.30 -1.97
N GLY A 299 -20.78 10.95 -1.70
CA GLY A 299 -19.74 11.90 -1.37
C GLY A 299 -18.59 11.27 -0.59
N ILE A 300 -17.79 12.14 0.02
CA ILE A 300 -16.65 11.76 0.87
C ILE A 300 -16.90 12.21 2.32
N PHE A 301 -16.25 11.52 3.26
CA PHE A 301 -16.36 11.83 4.68
C PHE A 301 -14.99 11.91 5.36
N LYS A 302 -14.92 12.65 6.47
CA LYS A 302 -13.85 12.63 7.45
C LYS A 302 -14.45 12.37 8.82
N LYS A 303 -13.95 11.37 9.52
CA LYS A 303 -14.39 11.02 10.87
C LYS A 303 -13.18 10.81 11.74
N SER A 304 -13.17 11.39 12.94
CA SER A 304 -12.10 11.16 13.90
C SER A 304 -12.63 10.62 15.21
N TYR A 305 -11.80 9.79 15.84
CA TYR A 305 -12.12 9.07 17.07
C TYR A 305 -11.01 9.30 18.08
N LYS A 306 -11.34 9.47 19.35
CA LYS A 306 -10.35 9.46 20.43
C LYS A 306 -9.69 8.08 20.53
N ARG A 307 -8.38 8.06 20.68
CA ARG A 307 -7.57 6.86 20.93
C ARG A 307 -8.11 6.05 22.11
N ASN A 308 -8.40 6.75 23.20
CA ASN A 308 -8.99 6.16 24.40
C ASN A 308 -10.51 6.31 24.36
N GLY A 309 -11.22 5.21 24.51
CA GLY A 309 -12.67 5.16 24.54
C GLY A 309 -13.36 5.22 23.17
N GLY A 310 -12.66 5.60 22.08
CA GLY A 310 -13.20 5.62 20.72
C GLY A 310 -14.34 6.61 20.47
N ASN A 311 -14.48 7.64 21.31
CA ASN A 311 -15.50 8.67 21.13
C ASN A 311 -15.25 9.45 19.85
N ILE A 312 -16.32 9.76 19.11
CA ILE A 312 -16.26 10.57 17.89
C ILE A 312 -15.93 12.01 18.28
N VAL A 313 -14.89 12.59 17.64
CA VAL A 313 -14.47 13.96 17.81
C VAL A 313 -14.99 14.84 16.69
N THR A 314 -14.85 14.38 15.44
CA THR A 314 -15.33 15.07 14.25
C THR A 314 -16.08 14.09 13.35
N ASN A 315 -17.11 14.60 12.67
CA ASN A 315 -17.89 13.86 11.69
C ASN A 315 -18.32 14.84 10.59
N SER A 316 -17.55 14.89 9.51
CA SER A 316 -17.73 15.86 8.41
C SER A 316 -18.01 15.13 7.11
N TYR A 317 -18.88 15.69 6.29
CA TYR A 317 -19.27 15.15 4.99
C TYR A 317 -19.14 16.21 3.92
N VAL A 318 -18.69 15.81 2.73
CA VAL A 318 -18.75 16.59 1.50
C VAL A 318 -19.63 15.82 0.51
N PRO A 319 -20.91 16.15 0.40
CA PRO A 319 -21.76 15.54 -0.60
C PRO A 319 -21.32 15.96 -2.04
N PHE A 320 -21.59 15.13 -3.01
CA PHE A 320 -21.23 15.44 -4.39
C PHE A 320 -21.90 16.71 -4.91
N THR A 321 -23.03 17.10 -4.36
CA THR A 321 -23.69 18.39 -4.67
C THR A 321 -22.80 19.59 -4.40
N ASP A 322 -21.89 19.51 -3.40
CA ASP A 322 -20.94 20.60 -3.10
C ASP A 322 -19.82 20.72 -4.15
N LEU A 323 -19.60 19.66 -4.94
CA LEU A 323 -18.64 19.66 -6.05
C LEU A 323 -19.24 20.26 -7.34
N ALA A 324 -20.56 20.45 -7.40
CA ALA A 324 -21.27 20.91 -8.60
C ALA A 324 -20.88 22.33 -9.04
N THR A 325 -20.29 23.12 -8.15
CA THR A 325 -19.72 24.45 -8.48
C THR A 325 -18.41 24.37 -9.27
N TYR A 326 -17.72 23.21 -9.25
CA TYR A 326 -16.44 23.00 -9.90
C TYR A 326 -16.55 22.14 -11.15
N VAL A 327 -17.44 21.13 -11.13
CA VAL A 327 -17.66 20.19 -12.24
C VAL A 327 -19.15 19.85 -12.34
N PRO A 328 -19.68 19.56 -13.55
CA PRO A 328 -21.08 19.22 -13.76
C PRO A 328 -21.38 17.79 -13.23
N ILE A 329 -21.45 17.64 -11.92
CA ILE A 329 -21.65 16.38 -11.21
C ILE A 329 -23.07 16.29 -10.64
N ASP A 330 -23.69 15.11 -10.74
CA ASP A 330 -24.98 14.84 -10.11
C ASP A 330 -24.86 14.32 -8.67
N THR A 331 -25.99 14.09 -8.01
CA THR A 331 -26.07 13.62 -6.63
C THR A 331 -25.45 12.23 -6.39
N ASN A 332 -25.25 11.45 -7.45
CA ASN A 332 -24.67 10.10 -7.42
C ASN A 332 -23.19 10.08 -7.82
N GLY A 333 -22.56 11.25 -7.96
CA GLY A 333 -21.16 11.35 -8.35
C GLY A 333 -20.90 11.11 -9.83
N LYS A 334 -21.90 11.22 -10.70
CA LYS A 334 -21.75 11.10 -12.13
C LYS A 334 -21.47 12.45 -12.75
N ILE A 335 -20.35 12.54 -13.45
CA ILE A 335 -19.98 13.69 -14.29
C ILE A 335 -20.50 13.42 -15.70
N ALA A 336 -21.26 14.37 -16.25
CA ALA A 336 -21.80 14.26 -17.60
C ALA A 336 -20.68 14.00 -18.62
N LYS A 337 -20.81 12.97 -19.45
CA LYS A 337 -19.84 12.44 -20.43
C LYS A 337 -18.66 11.66 -19.85
N GLU A 338 -18.18 11.92 -18.61
CA GLU A 338 -16.95 11.32 -18.09
C GLU A 338 -17.21 10.12 -17.17
N GLY A 339 -18.41 9.97 -16.62
CA GLY A 339 -18.79 8.85 -15.79
C GLY A 339 -18.75 9.17 -14.30
N PHE A 340 -18.39 8.20 -13.45
CA PHE A 340 -18.42 8.31 -12.00
C PHE A 340 -17.04 8.58 -11.43
N LEU A 341 -16.99 9.24 -10.26
CA LEU A 341 -15.74 9.44 -9.52
C LEU A 341 -15.31 8.13 -8.84
N ASP A 342 -14.02 7.84 -8.92
CA ASP A 342 -13.35 6.77 -8.21
C ASP A 342 -12.12 7.32 -7.47
N PHE A 343 -12.23 7.45 -6.16
CA PHE A 343 -11.18 8.02 -5.33
C PHE A 343 -10.06 6.99 -5.12
N LYS A 344 -8.82 7.43 -5.32
CA LYS A 344 -7.64 6.56 -5.27
C LYS A 344 -6.74 6.85 -4.08
N ASP A 345 -6.62 8.11 -3.69
CA ASP A 345 -5.69 8.53 -2.66
C ASP A 345 -6.22 9.73 -1.87
N PHE A 346 -5.95 9.72 -0.57
CA PHE A 346 -6.33 10.77 0.38
C PHE A 346 -5.11 11.11 1.22
N GLU A 347 -4.56 12.29 1.06
CA GLU A 347 -3.41 12.75 1.83
C GLU A 347 -3.81 13.88 2.79
N ILE A 348 -3.39 13.74 4.04
CA ILE A 348 -3.56 14.77 5.07
C ILE A 348 -2.25 15.54 5.18
N ARG A 349 -2.27 16.81 4.80
CA ARG A 349 -1.08 17.67 4.83
C ARG A 349 -0.79 18.19 6.24
N PRO A 350 0.47 18.58 6.54
CA PRO A 350 0.85 19.10 7.84
C PRO A 350 0.07 20.35 8.29
N ASP A 351 -0.38 21.19 7.33
CA ASP A 351 -1.22 22.38 7.59
C ASP A 351 -2.70 22.03 7.81
N GLY A 352 -3.06 20.75 7.83
CA GLY A 352 -4.42 20.28 8.01
C GLY A 352 -5.28 20.29 6.74
N THR A 353 -4.76 20.74 5.59
CA THR A 353 -5.46 20.57 4.30
C THR A 353 -5.45 19.10 3.87
N HIS A 354 -6.42 18.74 3.04
CA HIS A 354 -6.54 17.38 2.53
C HIS A 354 -6.44 17.42 1.00
N LEU A 355 -5.61 16.55 0.45
CA LEU A 355 -5.54 16.32 -0.98
C LEU A 355 -6.24 14.99 -1.29
N VAL A 356 -7.10 15.02 -2.29
CA VAL A 356 -7.80 13.83 -2.76
C VAL A 356 -7.51 13.67 -4.24
N PHE A 357 -7.05 12.49 -4.63
CA PHE A 357 -6.81 12.12 -6.01
C PHE A 357 -7.75 11.02 -6.43
N GLY A 358 -8.15 11.04 -7.69
CA GLY A 358 -9.02 10.02 -8.22
C GLY A 358 -9.06 10.00 -9.73
N GLU A 359 -9.85 9.08 -10.23
CA GLU A 359 -10.11 8.89 -11.65
C GLU A 359 -11.61 8.89 -11.89
N THR A 360 -12.03 9.32 -13.07
CA THR A 360 -13.39 9.07 -13.52
C THR A 360 -13.44 7.76 -14.28
N PHE A 361 -14.53 7.04 -14.15
CA PHE A 361 -14.75 5.80 -14.88
C PHE A 361 -16.19 5.68 -15.38
N LYS A 362 -16.36 4.99 -16.48
CA LYS A 362 -17.69 4.60 -16.99
C LYS A 362 -17.72 3.12 -17.32
N SER A 363 -18.90 2.52 -17.23
CA SER A 363 -19.13 1.17 -17.69
C SER A 363 -18.85 1.09 -19.19
N ASP A 364 -18.04 0.14 -19.60
CA ASP A 364 -17.82 -0.20 -21.01
C ASP A 364 -18.57 -1.49 -21.33
N PHE A 365 -19.71 -1.34 -21.96
CA PHE A 365 -20.59 -2.45 -22.30
C PHE A 365 -19.92 -3.48 -23.23
N MET A 366 -18.98 -3.04 -24.08
CA MET A 366 -18.32 -3.93 -25.04
C MET A 366 -17.26 -4.82 -24.43
N SER A 367 -16.56 -4.34 -23.39
CA SER A 367 -15.54 -5.13 -22.68
C SER A 367 -16.07 -5.83 -21.44
N GLY A 368 -17.30 -5.52 -21.00
CA GLY A 368 -17.86 -5.99 -19.73
C GLY A 368 -17.14 -5.42 -18.48
N GLY A 369 -16.32 -4.39 -18.66
CA GLY A 369 -15.50 -3.75 -17.62
C GLY A 369 -15.76 -2.27 -17.44
N TYR A 370 -14.78 -1.58 -16.93
CA TYR A 370 -14.77 -0.13 -16.73
C TYR A 370 -13.76 0.52 -17.67
N LYS A 371 -14.05 1.74 -18.08
CA LYS A 371 -13.16 2.60 -18.86
C LYS A 371 -12.87 3.85 -18.09
N PHE A 372 -11.61 4.05 -17.73
CA PHE A 372 -11.12 5.23 -17.04
C PHE A 372 -10.93 6.36 -18.04
N THR A 373 -11.35 7.57 -17.70
CA THR A 373 -11.50 8.68 -18.66
C THR A 373 -10.73 9.94 -18.29
N GLU A 374 -10.68 10.33 -17.01
CA GLU A 374 -9.96 11.51 -16.53
C GLU A 374 -9.32 11.25 -15.19
N LEU A 375 -8.28 12.02 -14.87
CA LEU A 375 -7.75 12.17 -13.52
C LEU A 375 -8.30 13.44 -12.91
N PHE A 376 -8.70 13.42 -11.66
CA PHE A 376 -9.11 14.60 -10.92
C PHE A 376 -8.34 14.72 -9.60
N TYR A 377 -8.28 15.94 -9.11
CA TYR A 377 -7.83 16.23 -7.77
C TYR A 377 -8.78 17.20 -7.08
N LEU A 378 -8.86 17.06 -5.76
CA LEU A 378 -9.71 17.85 -4.90
C LEU A 378 -8.85 18.34 -3.71
N ILE A 379 -8.94 19.63 -3.40
CA ILE A 379 -8.32 20.24 -2.23
C ILE A 379 -9.43 20.60 -1.26
N LEU A 380 -9.29 20.12 -0.02
CA LEU A 380 -10.19 20.47 1.08
C LEU A 380 -9.39 21.23 2.16
N ASP A 381 -10.03 22.18 2.81
CA ASP A 381 -9.44 22.87 3.94
C ASP A 381 -9.38 21.99 5.20
N GLN A 382 -8.82 22.52 6.29
CA GLN A 382 -8.75 21.82 7.58
C GLN A 382 -10.13 21.45 8.16
N ASN A 383 -11.20 22.18 7.78
CA ASN A 383 -12.58 21.90 8.17
C ASN A 383 -13.29 20.93 7.23
N PHE A 384 -12.53 20.33 6.30
CA PHE A 384 -13.05 19.40 5.28
C PHE A 384 -14.04 20.05 4.31
N LYS A 385 -13.86 21.32 3.98
CA LYS A 385 -14.64 22.04 2.97
C LYS A 385 -13.85 22.14 1.66
N VAL A 386 -14.57 22.05 0.54
CA VAL A 386 -13.97 22.11 -0.79
C VAL A 386 -13.38 23.49 -1.06
N VAL A 387 -12.10 23.54 -1.38
CA VAL A 387 -11.38 24.75 -1.80
C VAL A 387 -11.21 24.79 -3.30
N LYS A 388 -10.90 23.65 -3.92
CA LYS A 388 -10.62 23.54 -5.34
C LYS A 388 -10.87 22.11 -5.82
N MET A 389 -11.41 21.99 -7.03
CA MET A 389 -11.43 20.76 -7.80
C MET A 389 -10.98 21.05 -9.22
N ALA A 390 -10.17 20.17 -9.80
CA ALA A 390 -9.80 20.22 -11.21
C ALA A 390 -9.58 18.82 -11.76
N SER A 391 -9.67 18.68 -13.07
CA SER A 391 -9.40 17.43 -13.77
C SER A 391 -8.39 17.64 -14.90
N ASN A 392 -7.73 16.55 -15.28
CA ASN A 392 -6.84 16.48 -16.44
C ASN A 392 -7.34 15.36 -17.36
N GLU A 393 -7.54 15.71 -18.62
CA GLU A 393 -7.83 14.70 -19.64
C GLU A 393 -6.66 13.72 -19.76
N VAL A 394 -6.99 12.45 -19.89
CA VAL A 394 -6.05 11.36 -20.11
C VAL A 394 -6.57 10.43 -21.18
N ASN A 395 -5.69 9.65 -21.78
CA ASN A 395 -6.11 8.66 -22.76
C ASN A 395 -7.01 7.60 -22.10
N LYS A 396 -8.12 7.25 -22.74
CA LYS A 396 -9.08 6.27 -22.22
C LYS A 396 -8.42 4.90 -22.05
N SER A 397 -8.59 4.28 -20.90
CA SER A 397 -7.96 3.00 -20.54
C SER A 397 -8.95 2.06 -19.86
N LEU A 398 -8.79 0.75 -20.07
CA LEU A 398 -9.52 -0.30 -19.35
C LEU A 398 -8.94 -0.55 -17.95
N TYR A 399 -7.77 0.01 -17.64
CA TYR A 399 -7.09 -0.14 -16.35
C TYR A 399 -6.92 1.19 -15.66
N PRO A 400 -7.00 1.24 -14.31
CA PRO A 400 -6.67 2.42 -13.54
C PRO A 400 -5.27 2.91 -13.87
N LYS A 401 -5.11 4.23 -14.01
CA LYS A 401 -3.83 4.86 -14.33
C LYS A 401 -3.04 5.26 -13.10
N TYR A 402 -3.73 5.72 -12.06
CA TYR A 402 -3.11 6.05 -10.78
C TYR A 402 -2.34 4.86 -10.20
N ARG A 403 -1.18 5.12 -9.63
CA ARG A 403 -0.30 4.09 -9.04
C ARG A 403 -0.08 4.31 -7.55
N TYR A 404 0.47 5.44 -7.18
CA TYR A 404 0.69 5.82 -5.78
C TYR A 404 0.95 7.33 -5.67
N GLY A 405 0.95 7.83 -4.44
CA GLY A 405 1.40 9.16 -4.10
C GLY A 405 2.50 9.13 -3.04
N GLN A 406 3.30 10.17 -2.97
CA GLN A 406 4.31 10.33 -1.94
C GLN A 406 4.56 11.80 -1.63
N SER A 407 4.94 12.09 -0.38
CA SER A 407 5.45 13.41 -0.02
C SER A 407 6.76 13.71 -0.73
N ILE A 408 6.95 14.95 -1.11
CA ILE A 408 8.19 15.43 -1.71
C ILE A 408 9.14 15.99 -0.66
N GLN A 409 10.36 16.34 -1.08
CA GLN A 409 11.44 16.74 -0.17
C GLN A 409 10.99 17.80 0.85
N ASN A 410 11.34 17.59 2.11
CA ASN A 410 10.97 18.44 3.24
C ASN A 410 9.45 18.58 3.48
N ASN A 411 8.63 17.67 2.98
CA ASN A 411 7.17 17.71 3.02
C ASN A 411 6.54 19.01 2.46
N ASN A 412 7.23 19.71 1.55
CA ASN A 412 6.76 20.96 0.96
C ASN A 412 5.74 20.75 -0.16
N GLY A 413 5.29 19.51 -0.37
CA GLY A 413 4.31 19.17 -1.39
C GLY A 413 4.07 17.66 -1.47
N TYR A 414 3.32 17.29 -2.49
CA TYR A 414 2.92 15.90 -2.74
C TYR A 414 2.99 15.57 -4.23
N ALA A 415 3.48 14.39 -4.57
CA ALA A 415 3.54 13.91 -5.95
C ALA A 415 2.62 12.70 -6.13
N SER A 416 1.78 12.75 -7.16
CA SER A 416 0.93 11.63 -7.58
C SER A 416 1.42 11.07 -8.90
N PHE A 417 1.60 9.75 -8.95
CA PHE A 417 2.19 9.03 -10.07
C PHE A 417 1.13 8.24 -10.83
N PHE A 418 1.09 8.43 -12.14
CA PHE A 418 0.17 7.71 -13.00
C PHE A 418 0.78 7.40 -14.37
N ILE A 419 0.33 6.33 -15.02
CA ILE A 419 0.78 5.94 -16.35
C ILE A 419 -0.28 6.36 -17.37
N ASP A 420 0.14 7.10 -18.38
CA ASP A 420 -0.69 7.42 -19.53
C ASP A 420 0.13 7.37 -20.83
N PRO A 421 -0.27 6.63 -21.85
CA PRO A 421 0.43 6.64 -23.13
C PRO A 421 0.38 8.04 -23.77
N ASP A 422 1.43 8.43 -24.44
CA ASP A 422 1.47 9.67 -25.21
C ASP A 422 0.65 9.56 -26.52
N GLN A 423 0.72 10.60 -27.36
CA GLN A 423 0.05 10.62 -28.67
C GLN A 423 0.55 9.55 -29.63
N GLU A 424 1.80 9.12 -29.49
CA GLU A 424 2.42 8.02 -30.24
C GLU A 424 2.14 6.64 -29.64
N LYS A 425 1.32 6.57 -28.58
CA LYS A 425 1.01 5.36 -27.78
C LYS A 425 2.19 4.79 -27.01
N LYS A 426 3.26 5.57 -26.81
CA LYS A 426 4.37 5.19 -25.92
C LYS A 426 3.98 5.34 -24.47
N LEU A 427 4.45 4.43 -23.64
CA LEU A 427 4.15 4.43 -22.21
C LEU A 427 4.93 5.53 -21.50
N VAL A 428 4.21 6.46 -20.85
CA VAL A 428 4.78 7.61 -20.15
C VAL A 428 4.35 7.60 -18.69
N LEU A 429 5.31 7.77 -17.79
CA LEU A 429 5.04 8.07 -16.39
C LEU A 429 4.79 9.57 -16.26
N ASN A 430 3.61 9.91 -15.80
CA ASN A 430 3.20 11.27 -15.47
C ASN A 430 3.28 11.46 -13.96
N ILE A 431 3.83 12.59 -13.53
CA ILE A 431 4.00 12.97 -12.13
C ILE A 431 3.29 14.30 -11.92
N LEU A 432 2.16 14.28 -11.22
CA LEU A 432 1.43 15.48 -10.85
C LEU A 432 1.93 15.96 -9.47
N VAL A 433 2.69 17.03 -9.47
CA VAL A 433 3.34 17.60 -8.28
C VAL A 433 2.49 18.73 -7.72
N TYR A 434 2.06 18.62 -6.47
CA TYR A 434 1.41 19.69 -5.72
C TYR A 434 2.45 20.41 -4.84
N SER A 435 2.47 21.75 -4.91
CA SER A 435 3.31 22.61 -4.08
C SER A 435 2.50 23.21 -2.94
N ASP A 436 2.93 23.00 -1.69
CA ASP A 436 2.31 23.61 -0.52
C ASP A 436 2.52 25.13 -0.47
N ALA A 437 3.61 25.63 -1.06
CA ALA A 437 3.92 27.06 -1.08
C ALA A 437 3.01 27.83 -2.05
N THR A 438 2.86 27.33 -3.28
CA THR A 438 2.07 28.02 -4.34
C THR A 438 0.62 27.54 -4.41
N LYS A 439 0.27 26.47 -3.70
CA LYS A 439 -1.05 25.80 -3.77
C LYS A 439 -1.45 25.45 -5.20
N SER A 440 -0.48 25.09 -6.01
CA SER A 440 -0.63 24.80 -7.44
C SER A 440 -0.10 23.42 -7.81
N PHE A 441 -0.48 22.96 -8.98
CA PHE A 441 -0.02 21.68 -9.56
C PHE A 441 0.84 21.93 -10.78
N LYS A 442 1.88 21.08 -10.93
CA LYS A 442 2.74 20.98 -12.11
C LYS A 442 2.76 19.54 -12.59
N LEU A 443 2.72 19.32 -13.89
CA LEU A 443 2.82 18.01 -14.51
C LEU A 443 4.22 17.81 -15.09
N GLU A 444 4.90 16.75 -14.64
CA GLU A 444 6.17 16.26 -15.21
C GLU A 444 5.95 14.94 -15.93
N LYS A 445 6.81 14.62 -16.92
CA LYS A 445 6.69 13.39 -17.72
C LYS A 445 8.03 12.71 -17.89
N ILE A 446 8.01 11.37 -17.78
CA ILE A 446 9.18 10.51 -17.98
C ILE A 446 8.80 9.39 -18.96
N ASP A 447 9.54 9.25 -20.06
CA ASP A 447 9.33 8.17 -21.01
C ASP A 447 9.78 6.83 -20.41
N LEU A 448 8.89 5.84 -20.41
CA LEU A 448 9.17 4.50 -19.90
C LEU A 448 9.56 3.50 -20.99
N GLU A 449 9.26 3.79 -22.25
CA GLU A 449 9.58 2.88 -23.35
C GLU A 449 11.02 3.02 -23.82
N LYS A 450 11.73 1.89 -23.79
CA LYS A 450 13.05 1.73 -24.41
C LYS A 450 13.04 0.54 -25.37
N LYS A 451 13.86 0.62 -26.44
CA LYS A 451 13.81 -0.34 -27.55
C LYS A 451 14.12 -1.79 -27.16
N ASP A 452 15.02 -2.00 -26.18
CA ASP A 452 15.56 -3.32 -25.87
C ASP A 452 15.32 -3.75 -24.40
N SER A 453 14.54 -3.00 -23.64
CA SER A 453 14.28 -3.23 -22.22
C SER A 453 12.85 -2.87 -21.83
N ASN A 454 12.43 -3.37 -20.67
CA ASN A 454 11.17 -2.98 -20.04
C ASN A 454 11.49 -2.10 -18.83
N THR A 455 11.10 -0.84 -18.86
CA THR A 455 11.24 0.07 -17.73
C THR A 455 9.97 0.09 -16.90
N TRP A 456 10.15 0.00 -15.59
CA TRP A 456 9.09 0.15 -14.60
C TRP A 456 9.52 1.19 -13.58
N PHE A 457 8.62 1.61 -12.71
CA PHE A 457 8.92 2.60 -11.69
C PHE A 457 8.46 2.14 -10.31
N PHE A 458 9.09 2.70 -9.28
CA PHE A 458 8.81 2.38 -7.88
C PHE A 458 8.98 3.63 -7.01
N ALA A 459 8.36 3.60 -5.83
CA ALA A 459 8.49 4.69 -4.88
C ALA A 459 9.93 4.78 -4.34
N ALA A 460 10.50 5.99 -4.40
CA ALA A 460 11.85 6.29 -3.99
C ALA A 460 11.87 7.26 -2.79
N LYS A 461 13.07 7.73 -2.41
CA LYS A 461 13.20 8.76 -1.37
C LYS A 461 12.43 10.03 -1.77
N ASN A 462 11.96 10.77 -0.77
CA ASN A 462 11.19 12.00 -1.00
C ASN A 462 11.89 12.93 -2.01
N GLY A 463 11.14 13.39 -3.01
CA GLY A 463 11.66 14.20 -4.10
C GLY A 463 12.31 13.42 -5.25
N TYR A 464 12.17 12.10 -5.26
CA TYR A 464 12.66 11.25 -6.34
C TYR A 464 11.63 10.19 -6.72
N VAL A 465 11.71 9.74 -7.97
CA VAL A 465 11.09 8.50 -8.45
C VAL A 465 12.18 7.49 -8.79
N GLY A 466 11.98 6.24 -8.44
CA GLY A 466 12.85 5.14 -8.84
C GLY A 466 12.37 4.53 -10.14
N LEU A 467 13.31 4.29 -11.06
CA LEU A 467 13.07 3.55 -12.28
C LEU A 467 13.88 2.25 -12.23
N ILE A 468 13.27 1.16 -12.65
CA ILE A 468 13.94 -0.13 -12.84
C ILE A 468 13.81 -0.54 -14.29
N GLU A 469 14.92 -0.75 -14.93
CA GLU A 469 15.02 -1.21 -16.31
C GLU A 469 15.40 -2.69 -16.30
N TYR A 470 14.50 -3.57 -16.75
CA TYR A 470 14.77 -5.00 -16.87
C TYR A 470 15.30 -5.33 -18.25
N PHE A 471 16.42 -6.04 -18.30
CA PHE A 471 17.03 -6.49 -19.55
C PHE A 471 16.61 -7.92 -19.90
N LYS A 472 16.56 -8.20 -21.18
CA LYS A 472 16.30 -9.58 -21.64
C LYS A 472 17.45 -10.48 -21.18
N LYS A 473 17.12 -11.62 -20.61
CA LYS A 473 18.06 -12.63 -20.15
C LYS A 473 18.92 -13.11 -21.33
N ASP A 474 20.21 -12.87 -21.26
CA ASP A 474 21.17 -13.44 -22.21
C ASP A 474 21.56 -14.85 -21.75
N LYS A 475 21.08 -15.87 -22.49
CA LYS A 475 21.40 -17.28 -22.20
C LYS A 475 22.89 -17.60 -22.33
N LYS A 476 23.65 -16.78 -23.08
CA LYS A 476 25.12 -16.94 -23.28
C LYS A 476 25.92 -16.27 -22.19
N ASN A 477 25.31 -15.30 -21.49
CA ASN A 477 25.95 -14.60 -20.37
C ASN A 477 24.97 -14.51 -19.17
N PRO A 478 24.73 -15.61 -18.44
CA PRO A 478 23.83 -15.62 -17.31
C PRO A 478 24.28 -14.75 -16.15
N ALA A 479 25.57 -14.37 -16.10
CA ALA A 479 26.12 -13.45 -15.13
C ALA A 479 25.96 -11.96 -15.54
N GLY A 480 25.38 -11.71 -16.70
CA GLY A 480 25.16 -10.37 -17.22
C GLY A 480 24.17 -9.54 -16.40
N LYS A 481 24.01 -8.31 -16.80
CA LYS A 481 23.10 -7.35 -16.19
C LYS A 481 21.65 -7.83 -16.31
N GLN A 482 20.96 -7.98 -15.19
CA GLN A 482 19.54 -8.37 -15.13
C GLN A 482 18.62 -7.15 -15.05
N ALA A 483 19.00 -6.15 -14.27
CA ALA A 483 18.28 -4.89 -14.18
C ALA A 483 19.23 -3.73 -13.86
N GLU A 484 18.74 -2.53 -14.09
CA GLU A 484 19.40 -1.28 -13.69
C GLU A 484 18.39 -0.38 -13.01
N LEU A 485 18.78 0.15 -11.86
CA LEU A 485 17.99 1.09 -11.08
C LEU A 485 18.50 2.51 -11.30
N HIS A 486 17.57 3.44 -11.42
CA HIS A 486 17.84 4.86 -11.54
C HIS A 486 16.99 5.65 -10.55
N LEU A 487 17.55 6.71 -9.97
CA LEU A 487 16.79 7.69 -9.20
C LEU A 487 16.67 8.97 -10.01
N GLU A 488 15.46 9.30 -10.42
CA GLU A 488 15.16 10.55 -11.12
C GLU A 488 14.60 11.57 -10.11
N LYS A 489 15.18 12.78 -10.11
CA LYS A 489 14.76 13.85 -9.21
C LYS A 489 13.47 14.50 -9.73
N ILE A 490 12.51 14.70 -8.82
CA ILE A 490 11.29 15.44 -9.07
C ILE A 490 11.56 16.91 -8.70
N TYR A 491 11.27 17.82 -9.62
CA TYR A 491 11.49 19.24 -9.43
C TYR A 491 10.23 19.94 -8.94
N ILE A 492 10.37 20.69 -7.84
CA ILE A 492 9.38 21.66 -7.36
C ILE A 492 9.97 23.03 -7.67
N GLU A 493 9.24 23.82 -8.43
CA GLU A 493 9.55 25.25 -8.59
C GLU A 493 8.96 26.06 -7.46
#